data_212c6c793947d7a34420abe744089c0f
#
_entry.id   212c6c793947d7a34420abe744089c0f
#
_cell.length_a   1.000
_cell.length_b   1.000
_cell.length_c   1.000
_cell.angle_alpha   90.00
_cell.angle_beta   90.00
_cell.angle_gamma   90.00
#
_symmetry.space_group_name_H-M   'P 1'
#
loop_
_entity.id
_entity.type
_entity.pdbx_description
1 polymer ?
#
loop_
_entity_poly.entity_id
_entity_poly.type
_entity_poly.pdbx_seq_one_letter_code
_entity_poly.pdbx_strand_id
1 'polypeptide(L)'
;RIPLVQNGTVDIECGSTTNNATRQKDVAFAVTTYVEEVRIAVKAKSGITSIAQLNGKNVATTTGTTSVQLLRKHEKATGVDFKEVFGKDHADSFLLLESDRAEAFVMDGQILAGNIAKSKNPADYRIVGEVLSVEPIAIMLRKDDPAFKKAVDDSIKRQIADGSLAKLYDKWFMQP
;
A
#
# COMPACT_ATOMS: atom_id res chain seq x y z
N ARG A 1 -8.71 -4.79 8.91
CA ARG A 1 -8.92 -5.98 8.04
C ARG A 1 -8.39 -7.28 8.65
N ILE A 2 -7.23 -7.27 9.29
CA ILE A 2 -6.64 -8.47 9.93
C ILE A 2 -7.60 -9.09 10.97
N PRO A 3 -8.18 -8.33 11.91
CA PRO A 3 -9.13 -8.90 12.86
C PRO A 3 -10.35 -9.54 12.23
N LEU A 4 -10.84 -9.02 11.11
CA LEU A 4 -12.00 -9.57 10.40
C LEU A 4 -11.71 -10.95 9.79
N VAL A 5 -10.50 -11.16 9.34
CA VAL A 5 -10.05 -12.48 8.85
C VAL A 5 -9.84 -13.44 10.03
N GLN A 6 -9.18 -12.99 11.09
CA GLN A 6 -8.90 -13.81 12.27
C GLN A 6 -10.18 -14.33 12.92
N ASN A 7 -11.21 -13.49 13.07
CA ASN A 7 -12.45 -13.85 13.77
C ASN A 7 -13.49 -14.53 12.86
N GLY A 8 -13.20 -14.74 11.59
CA GLY A 8 -14.09 -15.41 10.65
C GLY A 8 -15.22 -14.53 10.10
N THR A 9 -15.22 -13.23 10.33
CA THR A 9 -16.19 -12.32 9.73
C THR A 9 -16.07 -12.34 8.21
N VAL A 10 -14.85 -12.42 7.69
CA VAL A 10 -14.56 -12.67 6.28
C VAL A 10 -13.63 -13.87 6.16
N ASP A 11 -13.77 -14.62 5.07
CA ASP A 11 -12.96 -15.82 4.81
C ASP A 11 -11.65 -15.50 4.11
N ILE A 12 -11.64 -14.44 3.30
CA ILE A 12 -10.54 -14.06 2.41
C ILE A 12 -10.49 -12.54 2.27
N GLU A 13 -9.27 -12.00 2.18
CA GLU A 13 -9.06 -10.57 1.87
C GLU A 13 -8.15 -10.46 0.66
N CYS A 14 -8.65 -9.84 -0.41
CA CYS A 14 -7.99 -9.68 -1.71
C CYS A 14 -7.71 -8.19 -1.96
N GLY A 15 -6.99 -7.56 -1.07
CA GLY A 15 -6.60 -6.16 -1.20
C GLY A 15 -5.12 -6.01 -1.54
N SER A 16 -4.58 -4.84 -1.20
CA SER A 16 -3.16 -4.53 -1.32
C SER A 16 -2.43 -4.76 0.00
N THR A 17 -2.61 -5.95 0.58
CA THR A 17 -2.03 -6.27 1.88
C THR A 17 -0.66 -6.92 1.73
N THR A 18 0.33 -6.31 2.35
CA THR A 18 1.70 -6.82 2.36
C THR A 18 1.80 -8.07 3.23
N ASN A 19 2.37 -9.12 2.68
CA ASN A 19 2.76 -10.31 3.41
C ASN A 19 4.09 -10.05 4.13
N ASN A 20 4.09 -10.06 5.45
CA ASN A 20 5.30 -9.91 6.25
C ASN A 20 5.28 -10.82 7.48
N ALA A 21 6.45 -11.00 8.09
CA ALA A 21 6.62 -11.90 9.22
C ALA A 21 5.78 -11.53 10.45
N THR A 22 5.54 -10.24 10.68
CA THR A 22 4.71 -9.77 11.80
C THR A 22 3.27 -10.21 11.62
N ARG A 23 2.70 -10.01 10.45
CA ARG A 23 1.32 -10.40 10.12
C ARG A 23 1.12 -11.91 10.05
N GLN A 24 2.16 -12.65 9.64
CA GLN A 24 2.12 -14.13 9.60
C GLN A 24 1.94 -14.77 10.98
N LYS A 25 2.15 -14.04 12.06
CA LYS A 25 1.84 -14.52 13.42
C LYS A 25 0.34 -14.66 13.63
N ASP A 26 -0.46 -13.84 12.98
CA ASP A 26 -1.89 -13.71 13.21
C ASP A 26 -2.74 -14.31 12.09
N VAL A 27 -2.27 -14.30 10.86
CA VAL A 27 -2.99 -14.74 9.66
C VAL A 27 -2.07 -15.53 8.73
N ALA A 28 -2.68 -16.23 7.76
CA ALA A 28 -1.97 -16.87 6.68
C ALA A 28 -2.04 -16.02 5.41
N PHE A 29 -1.05 -16.18 4.54
CA PHE A 29 -1.01 -15.56 3.22
C PHE A 29 -0.88 -16.63 2.14
N ALA A 30 -1.59 -16.42 1.04
CA ALA A 30 -1.44 -17.21 -0.16
C ALA A 30 -0.15 -16.81 -0.92
N VAL A 31 0.11 -17.46 -2.03
CA VAL A 31 1.22 -17.13 -2.92
C VAL A 31 1.14 -15.65 -3.33
N THR A 32 2.28 -14.99 -3.39
CA THR A 32 2.37 -13.58 -3.82
C THR A 32 1.74 -13.39 -5.19
N THR A 33 0.82 -12.43 -5.29
CA THR A 33 0.12 -12.11 -6.54
C THR A 33 0.83 -11.04 -7.34
N TYR A 34 1.39 -10.04 -6.67
CA TYR A 34 2.22 -9.00 -7.29
C TYR A 34 3.11 -8.34 -6.23
N VAL A 35 4.04 -7.51 -6.69
CA VAL A 35 4.97 -6.78 -5.82
C VAL A 35 4.64 -5.29 -5.91
N GLU A 36 4.55 -4.63 -4.77
CA GLU A 36 4.22 -3.22 -4.65
C GLU A 36 5.43 -2.42 -4.18
N GLU A 37 5.50 -1.16 -4.61
CA GLU A 37 6.53 -0.21 -4.16
C GLU A 37 5.88 0.88 -3.32
N VAL A 38 6.40 1.14 -2.14
CA VAL A 38 5.96 2.28 -1.33
C VAL A 38 6.62 3.54 -1.86
N ARG A 39 5.82 4.55 -2.17
CA ARG A 39 6.22 5.79 -2.82
C ARG A 39 5.64 7.01 -2.09
N ILE A 40 5.96 8.18 -2.58
CA ILE A 40 5.53 9.47 -2.04
C ILE A 40 4.72 10.21 -3.09
N ALA A 41 3.49 10.62 -2.77
CA ALA A 41 2.70 11.53 -3.57
C ALA A 41 2.75 12.94 -2.96
N VAL A 42 2.90 13.94 -3.80
CA VAL A 42 2.91 15.36 -3.43
C VAL A 42 2.12 16.18 -4.44
N LYS A 43 1.77 17.41 -4.08
CA LYS A 43 1.27 18.35 -5.08
C LYS A 43 2.41 18.79 -6.01
N ALA A 44 2.13 18.86 -7.30
CA ALA A 44 3.12 19.26 -8.32
C ALA A 44 3.74 20.63 -8.02
N LYS A 45 2.95 21.57 -7.51
CA LYS A 45 3.39 22.93 -7.14
C LYS A 45 4.32 22.99 -5.93
N SER A 46 4.41 21.91 -5.14
CA SER A 46 5.20 21.91 -3.89
C SER A 46 6.71 21.97 -4.12
N GLY A 47 7.17 21.49 -5.28
CA GLY A 47 8.60 21.37 -5.59
C GLY A 47 9.31 20.28 -4.80
N ILE A 48 8.59 19.46 -4.01
CA ILE A 48 9.16 18.36 -3.24
C ILE A 48 9.51 17.23 -4.19
N THR A 49 10.73 16.69 -4.09
CA THR A 49 11.25 15.62 -4.94
C THR A 49 11.88 14.47 -4.15
N SER A 50 12.02 14.60 -2.83
CA SER A 50 12.65 13.57 -1.98
C SER A 50 12.06 13.54 -0.57
N ILE A 51 12.22 12.41 0.11
CA ILE A 51 11.77 12.25 1.50
C ILE A 51 12.50 13.21 2.46
N ALA A 52 13.74 13.54 2.19
CA ALA A 52 14.52 14.46 3.03
C ALA A 52 13.88 15.85 3.14
N GLN A 53 13.19 16.30 2.09
CA GLN A 53 12.51 17.58 2.07
C GLN A 53 11.22 17.61 2.92
N LEU A 54 10.80 16.48 3.46
CA LEU A 54 9.62 16.35 4.31
C LEU A 54 9.91 16.60 5.80
N ASN A 55 11.15 16.92 6.15
CA ASN A 55 11.51 17.22 7.54
C ASN A 55 10.67 18.37 8.11
N GLY A 56 10.02 18.14 9.24
CA GLY A 56 9.14 19.11 9.90
C GLY A 56 7.78 19.30 9.22
N LYS A 57 7.50 18.57 8.14
CA LYS A 57 6.26 18.70 7.36
C LYS A 57 5.23 17.65 7.76
N ASN A 58 3.96 17.97 7.48
CA ASN A 58 2.86 17.03 7.68
C ASN A 58 2.90 15.96 6.59
N VAL A 59 3.00 14.70 7.00
CA VAL A 59 3.03 13.54 6.12
C VAL A 59 1.83 12.66 6.43
N ALA A 60 0.95 12.49 5.45
CA ALA A 60 -0.21 11.63 5.57
C ALA A 60 0.15 10.18 5.28
N THR A 61 -0.44 9.29 6.02
CA THR A 61 -0.46 7.85 5.75
C THR A 61 -1.71 7.23 6.34
N THR A 62 -2.00 5.98 5.98
CA THR A 62 -3.20 5.30 6.46
C THR A 62 -2.88 4.45 7.69
N THR A 63 -3.72 4.54 8.70
CA THR A 63 -3.60 3.77 9.93
C THR A 63 -3.50 2.27 9.65
N GLY A 64 -2.61 1.58 10.37
CA GLY A 64 -2.44 0.12 10.30
C GLY A 64 -1.72 -0.39 9.06
N THR A 65 -1.06 0.48 8.31
CA THR A 65 -0.27 0.10 7.13
C THR A 65 1.22 -0.02 7.44
N THR A 66 1.94 -0.71 6.56
CA THR A 66 3.41 -0.81 6.62
C THR A 66 4.10 0.54 6.42
N SER A 67 3.44 1.47 5.73
CA SER A 67 3.96 2.82 5.49
C SER A 67 4.23 3.58 6.79
N VAL A 68 3.41 3.38 7.83
CA VAL A 68 3.64 3.98 9.17
C VAL A 68 4.98 3.51 9.73
N GLN A 69 5.25 2.20 9.64
CA GLN A 69 6.50 1.63 10.17
C GLN A 69 7.71 2.09 9.36
N LEU A 70 7.56 2.22 8.05
CA LEU A 70 8.62 2.72 7.17
C LEU A 70 9.01 4.15 7.51
N LEU A 71 8.03 5.03 7.70
CA LEU A 71 8.28 6.42 8.09
C LEU A 71 9.03 6.49 9.42
N ARG A 72 8.58 5.78 10.43
CA ARG A 72 9.21 5.75 11.77
C ARG A 72 10.61 5.15 11.73
N LYS A 73 10.83 4.13 10.91
CA LYS A 73 12.16 3.56 10.70
C LYS A 73 13.10 4.58 10.04
N HIS A 74 12.60 5.31 9.06
CA HIS A 74 13.36 6.35 8.38
C HIS A 74 13.76 7.49 9.32
N GLU A 75 12.83 7.96 10.16
CA GLU A 75 13.10 8.98 11.18
C GLU A 75 14.26 8.57 12.10
N LYS A 76 14.20 7.33 12.61
CA LYS A 76 15.26 6.79 13.49
C LYS A 76 16.61 6.69 12.79
N ALA A 77 16.61 6.36 11.51
CA ALA A 77 17.85 6.17 10.75
C ALA A 77 18.50 7.48 10.31
N THR A 78 17.72 8.52 10.05
CA THR A 78 18.20 9.75 9.40
C THR A 78 18.09 11.00 10.27
N GLY A 79 17.32 10.96 11.37
CA GLY A 79 17.03 12.14 12.18
C GLY A 79 16.02 13.10 11.58
N VAL A 80 15.43 12.76 10.42
CA VAL A 80 14.28 13.49 9.85
C VAL A 80 13.08 13.28 10.78
N ASP A 81 12.31 14.33 11.03
CA ASP A 81 11.14 14.31 11.89
C ASP A 81 9.90 14.69 11.10
N PHE A 82 9.02 13.72 10.89
CA PHE A 82 7.74 13.92 10.20
C PHE A 82 6.64 14.23 11.18
N LYS A 83 5.75 15.16 10.83
CA LYS A 83 4.48 15.31 11.53
C LYS A 83 3.46 14.35 10.90
N GLU A 84 3.31 13.17 11.50
CA GLU A 84 2.40 12.14 10.99
C GLU A 84 0.94 12.58 11.11
N VAL A 85 0.19 12.48 10.02
CA VAL A 85 -1.24 12.71 9.96
C VAL A 85 -1.90 11.45 9.40
N PHE A 86 -2.90 10.93 10.09
CA PHE A 86 -3.48 9.63 9.75
C PHE A 86 -4.86 9.74 9.12
N GLY A 87 -5.05 9.07 7.98
CA GLY A 87 -6.36 8.75 7.45
C GLY A 87 -6.85 7.39 7.95
N LYS A 88 -8.15 7.23 8.07
CA LYS A 88 -8.77 5.95 8.44
C LYS A 88 -8.72 4.93 7.30
N ASP A 89 -8.70 5.42 6.07
CA ASP A 89 -8.55 4.65 4.84
C ASP A 89 -7.73 5.46 3.82
N HIS A 90 -7.46 4.87 2.65
CA HIS A 90 -6.60 5.51 1.65
C HIS A 90 -7.24 6.74 1.00
N ALA A 91 -8.55 6.76 0.84
CA ALA A 91 -9.27 7.92 0.30
C ALA A 91 -9.20 9.11 1.28
N ASP A 92 -9.39 8.84 2.57
CA ASP A 92 -9.27 9.83 3.64
C ASP A 92 -7.85 10.39 3.73
N SER A 93 -6.85 9.51 3.65
CA SER A 93 -5.43 9.93 3.62
C SER A 93 -5.10 10.80 2.40
N PHE A 94 -5.62 10.45 1.23
CA PHE A 94 -5.45 11.26 0.03
C PHE A 94 -6.13 12.63 0.16
N LEU A 95 -7.30 12.68 0.81
CA LEU A 95 -7.99 13.93 1.09
C LEU A 95 -7.15 14.89 1.95
N LEU A 96 -6.34 14.37 2.87
CA LEU A 96 -5.41 15.19 3.64
C LEU A 96 -4.39 15.90 2.75
N LEU A 97 -3.87 15.21 1.73
CA LEU A 97 -3.00 15.82 0.72
C LEU A 97 -3.78 16.80 -0.17
N GLU A 98 -4.96 16.43 -0.64
CA GLU A 98 -5.79 17.26 -1.51
C GLU A 98 -6.20 18.57 -0.85
N SER A 99 -6.51 18.55 0.44
CA SER A 99 -6.95 19.72 1.23
C SER A 99 -5.80 20.53 1.85
N ASP A 100 -4.56 20.25 1.49
CA ASP A 100 -3.36 20.91 2.04
C ASP A 100 -3.15 20.72 3.57
N ARG A 101 -3.76 19.70 4.16
CA ARG A 101 -3.51 19.31 5.55
C ARG A 101 -2.22 18.50 5.70
N ALA A 102 -1.76 17.92 4.61
CA ALA A 102 -0.47 17.23 4.51
C ALA A 102 0.25 17.67 3.24
N GLU A 103 1.57 17.73 3.30
CA GLU A 103 2.41 18.05 2.15
C GLU A 103 2.76 16.83 1.33
N ALA A 104 2.58 15.63 1.90
CA ALA A 104 2.83 14.36 1.21
C ALA A 104 1.87 13.28 1.71
N PHE A 105 1.65 12.29 0.86
CA PHE A 105 0.99 11.03 1.22
C PHE A 105 1.91 9.88 0.84
N VAL A 106 2.30 9.08 1.84
CA VAL A 106 3.20 7.93 1.67
C VAL A 106 2.38 6.64 1.70
N MET A 107 2.41 5.90 0.60
CA MET A 107 1.63 4.68 0.42
C MET A 107 2.15 3.86 -0.77
N ASP A 108 1.55 2.68 -0.98
CA ASP A 108 1.79 1.85 -2.16
C ASP A 108 1.55 2.65 -3.44
N GLY A 109 2.48 2.58 -4.38
CA GLY A 109 2.46 3.39 -5.60
C GLY A 109 1.20 3.22 -6.44
N GLN A 110 0.64 2.00 -6.51
CA GLN A 110 -0.61 1.74 -7.25
C GLN A 110 -1.81 2.41 -6.57
N ILE A 111 -1.83 2.46 -5.24
CA ILE A 111 -2.86 3.17 -4.48
C ILE A 111 -2.75 4.67 -4.73
N LEU A 112 -1.54 5.23 -4.68
CA LEU A 112 -1.29 6.64 -4.98
C LEU A 112 -1.75 6.98 -6.40
N ALA A 113 -1.34 6.20 -7.38
CA ALA A 113 -1.71 6.40 -8.79
C ALA A 113 -3.23 6.33 -8.98
N GLY A 114 -3.90 5.38 -8.35
CA GLY A 114 -5.35 5.22 -8.41
C GLY A 114 -6.11 6.41 -7.82
N ASN A 115 -5.65 6.93 -6.68
CA ASN A 115 -6.25 8.12 -6.06
C ASN A 115 -6.04 9.37 -6.93
N ILE A 116 -4.83 9.55 -7.46
CA ILE A 116 -4.50 10.68 -8.35
C ILE A 116 -5.38 10.62 -9.60
N ALA A 117 -5.52 9.46 -10.23
CA ALA A 117 -6.33 9.29 -11.44
C ALA A 117 -7.82 9.63 -11.22
N LYS A 118 -8.34 9.40 -10.01
CA LYS A 118 -9.72 9.71 -9.64
C LYS A 118 -9.93 11.13 -9.14
N SER A 119 -8.86 11.90 -8.92
CA SER A 119 -8.96 13.29 -8.46
C SER A 119 -9.53 14.19 -9.54
N LYS A 120 -9.99 15.37 -9.14
CA LYS A 120 -10.55 16.36 -10.09
C LYS A 120 -9.53 16.82 -11.12
N ASN A 121 -8.25 16.92 -10.74
CA ASN A 121 -7.17 17.34 -11.61
C ASN A 121 -5.91 16.53 -11.34
N PRO A 122 -5.75 15.37 -12.00
CA PRO A 122 -4.59 14.50 -11.81
C PRO A 122 -3.23 15.19 -12.03
N ALA A 123 -3.19 16.22 -12.89
CA ALA A 123 -1.96 16.98 -13.17
C ALA A 123 -1.46 17.78 -11.97
N ASP A 124 -2.29 18.01 -10.95
CA ASP A 124 -1.89 18.71 -9.72
C ASP A 124 -1.02 17.86 -8.79
N TYR A 125 -0.86 16.59 -9.09
CA TYR A 125 -0.15 15.63 -8.23
C TYR A 125 1.00 14.97 -8.95
N ARG A 126 2.02 14.56 -8.18
CA ARG A 126 3.17 13.78 -8.66
C ARG A 126 3.55 12.71 -7.65
N ILE A 127 4.01 11.59 -8.15
CA ILE A 127 4.70 10.56 -7.36
C ILE A 127 6.20 10.84 -7.53
N VAL A 128 6.89 11.02 -6.41
CA VAL A 128 8.27 11.54 -6.39
C VAL A 128 9.17 10.70 -5.50
N GLY A 129 10.46 10.95 -5.62
CA GLY A 129 11.49 10.39 -4.76
C GLY A 129 11.80 8.93 -5.06
N GLU A 130 12.65 8.39 -4.22
CA GLU A 130 13.08 6.99 -4.26
C GLU A 130 11.96 6.04 -3.84
N VAL A 131 12.09 4.77 -4.24
CA VAL A 131 11.28 3.68 -3.72
C VAL A 131 11.64 3.45 -2.25
N LEU A 132 10.68 3.60 -1.34
CA LEU A 132 10.92 3.47 0.09
C LEU A 132 10.95 2.01 0.55
N SER A 133 10.19 1.15 -0.11
CA SER A 133 10.15 -0.28 0.16
C SER A 133 9.57 -1.02 -1.04
N VAL A 134 9.99 -2.27 -1.21
CA VAL A 134 9.40 -3.22 -2.16
C VAL A 134 8.71 -4.30 -1.34
N GLU A 135 7.41 -4.48 -1.54
CA GLU A 135 6.58 -5.32 -0.69
C GLU A 135 5.81 -6.36 -1.49
N PRO A 136 5.87 -7.66 -1.11
CA PRO A 136 5.06 -8.69 -1.74
C PRO A 136 3.62 -8.59 -1.26
N ILE A 137 2.69 -8.55 -2.20
CA ILE A 137 1.26 -8.49 -1.93
C ILE A 137 0.66 -9.89 -2.10
N ALA A 138 -0.16 -10.28 -1.14
CA ALA A 138 -0.78 -11.59 -1.15
C ALA A 138 -2.19 -11.56 -0.55
N ILE A 139 -3.00 -12.50 -0.98
CA ILE A 139 -4.33 -12.75 -0.43
C ILE A 139 -4.18 -13.26 1.00
N MET A 140 -4.93 -12.68 1.92
CA MET A 140 -4.90 -13.01 3.34
C MET A 140 -6.04 -13.96 3.70
N LEU A 141 -5.74 -14.96 4.53
CA LEU A 141 -6.64 -16.02 4.94
C LEU A 141 -6.49 -16.27 6.46
N ARG A 142 -7.45 -17.00 7.06
CA ARG A 142 -7.26 -17.51 8.43
C ARG A 142 -6.12 -18.52 8.49
N LYS A 143 -5.43 -18.52 9.62
CA LYS A 143 -4.23 -19.33 9.84
C LYS A 143 -4.51 -20.82 9.99
N ASP A 144 -5.68 -21.19 10.46
CA ASP A 144 -6.01 -22.55 10.90
C ASP A 144 -6.74 -23.40 9.84
N ASP A 145 -6.68 -23.01 8.57
CA ASP A 145 -7.30 -23.75 7.47
C ASP A 145 -6.31 -24.03 6.34
N PRO A 146 -5.42 -25.02 6.51
CA PRO A 146 -4.42 -25.35 5.48
C PRO A 146 -5.05 -25.88 4.19
N ALA A 147 -6.22 -26.52 4.25
CA ALA A 147 -6.91 -26.99 3.04
C ALA A 147 -7.43 -25.84 2.20
N PHE A 148 -7.98 -24.80 2.81
CA PHE A 148 -8.42 -23.59 2.12
C PHE A 148 -7.23 -22.82 1.54
N LYS A 149 -6.15 -22.68 2.32
CA LYS A 149 -4.91 -22.07 1.83
C LYS A 149 -4.38 -22.79 0.59
N LYS A 150 -4.35 -24.12 0.63
CA LYS A 150 -3.92 -24.93 -0.51
C LYS A 150 -4.78 -24.69 -1.75
N ALA A 151 -6.10 -24.63 -1.59
CA ALA A 151 -7.03 -24.37 -2.69
C ALA A 151 -6.78 -23.00 -3.33
N VAL A 152 -6.58 -21.96 -2.52
CA VAL A 152 -6.27 -20.61 -2.99
C VAL A 152 -4.89 -20.57 -3.65
N ASP A 153 -3.88 -21.14 -3.04
CA ASP A 153 -2.51 -21.22 -3.61
C ASP A 153 -2.51 -21.94 -4.96
N ASP A 154 -3.18 -23.06 -5.07
CA ASP A 154 -3.27 -23.83 -6.31
C ASP A 154 -3.97 -23.04 -7.41
N SER A 155 -5.03 -22.31 -7.07
CA SER A 155 -5.74 -21.43 -8.02
C SER A 155 -4.83 -20.31 -8.54
N ILE A 156 -4.08 -19.64 -7.65
CA ILE A 156 -3.16 -18.57 -8.02
C ILE A 156 -2.03 -19.12 -8.91
N LYS A 157 -1.46 -20.27 -8.55
CA LYS A 157 -0.41 -20.93 -9.33
C LYS A 157 -0.88 -21.29 -10.73
N ARG A 158 -2.14 -21.78 -10.89
CA ARG A 158 -2.72 -22.02 -12.21
C ARG A 158 -2.85 -20.74 -13.03
N GLN A 159 -3.29 -19.66 -12.39
CA GLN A 159 -3.44 -18.35 -13.06
C GLN A 159 -2.11 -17.72 -13.44
N ILE A 160 -1.04 -17.99 -12.68
CA ILE A 160 0.32 -17.62 -13.06
C ILE A 160 0.75 -18.42 -14.29
N ALA A 161 0.57 -19.76 -14.26
CA ALA A 161 1.01 -20.66 -15.30
C ALA A 161 0.29 -20.46 -16.66
N ASP A 162 -1.01 -20.14 -16.62
CA ASP A 162 -1.82 -19.95 -17.82
C ASP A 162 -1.82 -18.51 -18.36
N GLY A 163 -1.15 -17.59 -17.67
CA GLY A 163 -1.05 -16.18 -18.05
C GLY A 163 -2.23 -15.31 -17.66
N SER A 164 -3.28 -15.86 -17.03
CA SER A 164 -4.48 -15.07 -16.68
C SER A 164 -4.18 -14.02 -15.60
N LEU A 165 -3.29 -14.31 -14.64
CA LEU A 165 -2.88 -13.32 -13.63
C LEU A 165 -2.11 -12.17 -14.28
N ALA A 166 -1.21 -12.45 -15.21
CA ALA A 166 -0.48 -11.41 -15.94
C ALA A 166 -1.42 -10.51 -16.73
N LYS A 167 -2.47 -11.07 -17.35
CA LYS A 167 -3.50 -10.29 -18.05
C LYS A 167 -4.28 -9.38 -17.11
N LEU A 168 -4.59 -9.84 -15.90
CA LEU A 168 -5.26 -9.01 -14.89
C LEU A 168 -4.35 -7.86 -14.45
N TYR A 169 -3.07 -8.13 -14.24
CA TYR A 169 -2.09 -7.10 -13.91
C TYR A 169 -2.02 -6.03 -14.99
N ASP A 170 -1.88 -6.45 -16.25
CA ASP A 170 -1.85 -5.53 -17.38
C ASP A 170 -3.13 -4.69 -17.48
N LYS A 171 -4.29 -5.33 -17.32
CA LYS A 171 -5.60 -4.65 -17.42
C LYS A 171 -5.76 -3.58 -16.35
N TRP A 172 -5.37 -3.85 -15.12
CA TRP A 172 -5.69 -2.99 -13.98
C TRP A 172 -4.58 -2.02 -13.59
N PHE A 173 -3.32 -2.35 -13.90
CA PHE A 173 -2.17 -1.54 -13.49
C PHE A 173 -1.40 -0.89 -14.64
N MET A 174 -1.44 -1.47 -15.83
CA MET A 174 -0.61 -1.02 -16.96
C MET A 174 -1.38 -0.29 -18.05
N GLN A 175 -2.69 -0.43 -18.10
CA GLN A 175 -3.53 0.28 -19.07
C GLN A 175 -4.06 1.59 -18.46
N PRO A 176 -4.11 2.70 -19.28
CA PRO A 176 -4.64 4.00 -18.83
C PRO A 176 -6.15 3.96 -18.54
#